data_f99068dfca303f490a7821d382cec71b
#
_entry.id   f99068dfca303f490a7821d382cec71b
#
_cell.length_a   1.000
_cell.length_b   1.000
_cell.length_c   1.000
_cell.angle_alpha   90.00
_cell.angle_beta   90.00
_cell.angle_gamma   90.00
#
_symmetry.space_group_name_H-M   'P 1'
#
loop_
_entity.id
_entity.type
_entity.pdbx_description
1 polymer ?
#
loop_
_entity_poly.entity_id
_entity_poly.type
_entity_poly.pdbx_seq_one_letter_code
_entity_poly.pdbx_strand_id
1 'polypeptide(L)'
;MNETMNNLIAQYGVVPVVVLEDEKDALPLAEALIKGGLPVAEVTFRTAAAEGSIKAMCEAYPEMLVGAGTVLSVEQVDRALKAGARFIDTPGFDEEVVDYCLGNNIPVYPGTVTPSEVTKAVKRGLNICKFFPAEQYGGVSTIKALSAPFTTIKFMPTGGVSAKNLKDYLSCSKIVACGGSWMVKGDLIKAHEFDKIRELTAEAVALVKEIRG
;
A
#
# COMPACT_ATOMS: atom_id res chain seq x y z
N MET A 1 -5.92 1.57 17.75
CA MET A 1 -5.53 0.22 17.31
C MET A 1 -4.66 0.20 16.06
N ASN A 2 -4.87 1.08 15.11
CA ASN A 2 -4.03 1.14 13.89
C ASN A 2 -2.70 1.90 14.06
N GLU A 3 -2.36 2.41 15.23
CA GLU A 3 -1.17 3.25 15.41
C GLU A 3 0.13 2.49 15.14
N THR A 4 0.23 1.25 15.62
CA THR A 4 1.40 0.39 15.35
C THR A 4 1.55 0.11 13.86
N MET A 5 0.45 -0.22 13.16
CA MET A 5 0.44 -0.45 11.71
C MET A 5 0.80 0.82 10.94
N ASN A 6 0.19 1.95 11.31
CA ASN A 6 0.47 3.25 10.70
C ASN A 6 1.94 3.65 10.85
N ASN A 7 2.54 3.38 12.03
CA ASN A 7 3.95 3.64 12.28
C ASN A 7 4.87 2.75 11.44
N LEU A 8 4.54 1.45 11.29
CA LEU A 8 5.30 0.55 10.43
C LEU A 8 5.26 1.00 8.96
N ILE A 9 4.08 1.32 8.43
CA ILE A 9 3.94 1.84 7.06
C ILE A 9 4.70 3.16 6.89
N ALA A 10 4.60 4.07 7.86
CA ALA A 10 5.35 5.33 7.84
C ALA A 10 6.87 5.09 7.85
N GLN A 11 7.35 4.12 8.63
CA GLN A 11 8.76 3.76 8.71
C GLN A 11 9.30 3.24 7.37
N TYR A 12 8.53 2.40 6.68
CA TYR A 12 8.92 1.92 5.34
C TYR A 12 8.95 3.05 4.30
N GLY A 13 8.05 4.02 4.38
CA GLY A 13 7.96 5.15 3.46
C GLY A 13 7.50 4.78 2.05
N VAL A 14 7.65 3.53 1.63
CA VAL A 14 7.15 2.98 0.37
C VAL A 14 6.51 1.63 0.61
N VAL A 15 5.37 1.37 -0.03
CA VAL A 15 4.66 0.09 -0.03
C VAL A 15 4.63 -0.43 -1.47
N PRO A 16 5.30 -1.56 -1.79
CA PRO A 16 5.22 -2.19 -3.10
C PRO A 16 3.80 -2.65 -3.40
N VAL A 17 3.22 -2.15 -4.51
CA VAL A 17 1.89 -2.54 -5.00
C VAL A 17 2.07 -3.62 -6.06
N VAL A 18 1.66 -4.84 -5.71
CA VAL A 18 2.00 -6.07 -6.42
C VAL A 18 0.79 -6.62 -7.17
N VAL A 19 1.01 -7.03 -8.41
CA VAL A 19 0.07 -7.85 -9.19
C VAL A 19 0.77 -9.16 -9.51
N LEU A 20 0.25 -10.28 -9.02
CA LEU A 20 0.75 -11.63 -9.29
C LEU A 20 -0.27 -12.38 -10.15
N GLU A 21 0.20 -12.93 -11.26
CA GLU A 21 -0.59 -13.76 -12.17
C GLU A 21 -0.47 -15.25 -11.81
N ASP A 22 0.64 -15.67 -11.19
CA ASP A 22 0.91 -17.03 -10.73
C ASP A 22 1.36 -16.98 -9.25
N GLU A 23 0.79 -17.84 -8.43
CA GLU A 23 1.14 -17.97 -7.01
C GLU A 23 2.60 -18.42 -6.79
N LYS A 24 3.18 -19.12 -7.77
CA LYS A 24 4.59 -19.57 -7.71
C LYS A 24 5.57 -18.41 -7.62
N ASP A 25 5.20 -17.25 -8.13
CA ASP A 25 6.04 -16.05 -8.08
C ASP A 25 6.02 -15.36 -6.71
N ALA A 26 5.09 -15.73 -5.82
CA ALA A 26 4.90 -15.09 -4.52
C ALA A 26 6.15 -15.19 -3.63
N LEU A 27 6.69 -16.38 -3.46
CA LEU A 27 7.85 -16.60 -2.58
C LEU A 27 9.14 -15.97 -3.12
N PRO A 28 9.52 -16.13 -4.40
CA PRO A 28 10.68 -15.44 -4.95
C PRO A 28 10.56 -13.91 -4.87
N LEU A 29 9.35 -13.37 -5.08
CA LEU A 29 9.11 -11.94 -4.94
C LEU A 29 9.27 -11.48 -3.49
N ALA A 30 8.67 -12.19 -2.53
CA ALA A 30 8.80 -11.87 -1.11
C ALA A 30 10.27 -11.86 -0.68
N GLU A 31 11.02 -12.88 -1.08
CA GLU A 31 12.46 -12.98 -0.80
C GLU A 31 13.25 -11.78 -1.38
N ALA A 32 12.93 -11.38 -2.61
CA ALA A 32 13.57 -10.23 -3.26
C ALA A 32 13.28 -8.92 -2.50
N LEU A 33 12.03 -8.70 -2.07
CA LEU A 33 11.64 -7.54 -1.27
C LEU A 33 12.35 -7.52 0.09
N ILE A 34 12.36 -8.65 0.81
CA ILE A 34 13.04 -8.80 2.11
C ILE A 34 14.54 -8.52 1.97
N LYS A 35 15.21 -9.15 1.00
CA LYS A 35 16.65 -8.96 0.73
C LYS A 35 16.95 -7.54 0.25
N GLY A 36 16.01 -6.86 -0.39
CA GLY A 36 16.08 -5.45 -0.76
C GLY A 36 15.87 -4.50 0.44
N GLY A 37 15.54 -5.02 1.63
CA GLY A 37 15.35 -4.24 2.85
C GLY A 37 13.94 -3.65 3.02
N LEU A 38 12.95 -4.15 2.29
CA LEU A 38 11.56 -3.67 2.32
C LEU A 38 10.58 -4.84 2.53
N PRO A 39 10.48 -5.40 3.75
CA PRO A 39 9.64 -6.56 4.05
C PRO A 39 8.15 -6.17 4.16
N VAL A 40 7.61 -5.56 3.11
CA VAL A 40 6.20 -5.16 3.01
C VAL A 40 5.71 -5.33 1.57
N ALA A 41 4.45 -5.73 1.38
CA ALA A 41 3.78 -5.77 0.09
C ALA A 41 2.27 -5.57 0.23
N GLU A 42 1.68 -4.81 -0.70
CA GLU A 42 0.24 -4.74 -0.99
C GLU A 42 -0.03 -5.66 -2.18
N VAL A 43 -0.52 -6.88 -1.94
CA VAL A 43 -0.90 -7.81 -3.03
C VAL A 43 -2.33 -7.51 -3.45
N THR A 44 -2.51 -7.16 -4.74
CA THR A 44 -3.81 -6.68 -5.22
C THR A 44 -4.74 -7.82 -5.63
N PHE A 45 -6.02 -7.74 -5.23
CA PHE A 45 -7.09 -8.68 -5.61
C PHE A 45 -7.57 -8.47 -7.06
N ARG A 46 -6.61 -8.27 -7.99
CA ARG A 46 -6.88 -8.12 -9.43
C ARG A 46 -6.79 -9.42 -10.20
N THR A 47 -6.26 -10.48 -9.58
CA THR A 47 -6.03 -11.80 -10.20
C THR A 47 -6.53 -12.91 -9.29
N ALA A 48 -6.73 -14.08 -9.84
CA ALA A 48 -7.09 -15.27 -9.07
C ALA A 48 -5.96 -15.74 -8.15
N ALA A 49 -4.70 -15.42 -8.46
CA ALA A 49 -3.52 -15.79 -7.68
C ALA A 49 -3.35 -14.97 -6.37
N ALA A 50 -4.10 -13.88 -6.18
CA ALA A 50 -3.87 -12.95 -5.08
C ALA A 50 -3.97 -13.62 -3.70
N GLU A 51 -5.04 -14.36 -3.45
CA GLU A 51 -5.29 -15.03 -2.16
C GLU A 51 -4.21 -16.06 -1.82
N GLY A 52 -3.90 -16.95 -2.77
CA GLY A 52 -2.84 -17.95 -2.60
C GLY A 52 -1.46 -17.33 -2.42
N SER A 53 -1.17 -16.24 -3.15
CA SER A 53 0.08 -15.49 -3.01
C SER A 53 0.23 -14.87 -1.62
N ILE A 54 -0.82 -14.22 -1.09
CA ILE A 54 -0.82 -13.66 0.27
C ILE A 54 -0.56 -14.78 1.29
N LYS A 55 -1.27 -15.90 1.16
CA LYS A 55 -1.11 -17.05 2.05
C LYS A 55 0.33 -17.57 2.05
N ALA A 56 0.88 -17.83 0.87
CA ALA A 56 2.24 -18.33 0.71
C ALA A 56 3.28 -17.38 1.35
N MET A 57 3.17 -16.06 1.11
CA MET A 57 4.06 -15.05 1.69
C MET A 57 3.97 -15.02 3.22
N CYS A 58 2.74 -15.01 3.78
CA CYS A 58 2.53 -14.95 5.22
C CYS A 58 3.01 -16.20 5.95
N GLU A 59 2.82 -17.39 5.37
CA GLU A 59 3.27 -18.65 5.95
C GLU A 59 4.81 -18.79 5.91
N ALA A 60 5.45 -18.40 4.81
CA ALA A 60 6.89 -18.51 4.63
C ALA A 60 7.68 -17.40 5.37
N TYR A 61 7.11 -16.21 5.47
CA TYR A 61 7.77 -15.03 6.02
C TYR A 61 6.85 -14.31 7.03
N PRO A 62 6.63 -14.86 8.25
CA PRO A 62 5.69 -14.31 9.24
C PRO A 62 5.98 -12.87 9.65
N GLU A 63 7.24 -12.43 9.55
CA GLU A 63 7.65 -11.05 9.88
C GLU A 63 7.38 -10.05 8.74
N MET A 64 7.11 -10.52 7.51
CA MET A 64 6.77 -9.65 6.39
C MET A 64 5.38 -9.05 6.59
N LEU A 65 5.26 -7.74 6.37
CA LEU A 65 3.97 -7.06 6.38
C LEU A 65 3.26 -7.24 5.05
N VAL A 66 2.34 -8.19 4.95
CA VAL A 66 1.55 -8.40 3.73
C VAL A 66 0.14 -7.85 3.93
N GLY A 67 -0.31 -7.04 3.00
CA GLY A 67 -1.67 -6.53 2.93
C GLY A 67 -2.36 -6.90 1.63
N ALA A 68 -3.68 -6.75 1.61
CA ALA A 68 -4.50 -6.95 0.43
C ALA A 68 -4.96 -5.61 -0.16
N GLY A 69 -4.63 -5.36 -1.43
CA GLY A 69 -5.05 -4.18 -2.17
C GLY A 69 -6.16 -4.47 -3.19
N THR A 70 -6.80 -3.43 -3.67
CA THR A 70 -7.91 -3.51 -4.63
C THR A 70 -9.06 -4.38 -4.09
N VAL A 71 -9.30 -4.30 -2.79
CA VAL A 71 -10.42 -5.01 -2.14
C VAL A 71 -11.71 -4.21 -2.37
N LEU A 72 -12.75 -4.87 -2.87
CA LEU A 72 -13.99 -4.24 -3.33
C LEU A 72 -15.24 -4.79 -2.62
N SER A 73 -15.10 -5.76 -1.72
CA SER A 73 -16.24 -6.34 -0.99
C SER A 73 -15.79 -6.91 0.37
N VAL A 74 -16.75 -7.06 1.27
CA VAL A 74 -16.55 -7.72 2.57
C VAL A 74 -16.08 -9.18 2.39
N GLU A 75 -16.61 -9.89 1.39
CA GLU A 75 -16.13 -11.25 1.07
C GLU A 75 -14.63 -11.27 0.76
N GLN A 76 -14.14 -10.29 -0.02
CA GLN A 76 -12.71 -10.18 -0.30
C GLN A 76 -11.90 -9.83 0.95
N VAL A 77 -12.43 -9.02 1.86
CA VAL A 77 -11.79 -8.77 3.17
C VAL A 77 -11.60 -10.08 3.94
N ASP A 78 -12.66 -10.88 4.07
CA ASP A 78 -12.60 -12.16 4.81
C ASP A 78 -11.59 -13.14 4.18
N ARG A 79 -11.58 -13.23 2.86
CA ARG A 79 -10.61 -14.07 2.12
C ARG A 79 -9.17 -13.59 2.33
N ALA A 80 -8.95 -12.28 2.28
CA ALA A 80 -7.64 -11.68 2.51
C ALA A 80 -7.13 -11.96 3.93
N LEU A 81 -7.97 -11.78 4.93
CA LEU A 81 -7.62 -12.04 6.34
C LEU A 81 -7.35 -13.52 6.59
N LYS A 82 -8.19 -14.40 6.03
CA LYS A 82 -8.00 -15.85 6.11
C LYS A 82 -6.68 -16.30 5.46
N ALA A 83 -6.24 -15.61 4.42
CA ALA A 83 -4.93 -15.81 3.79
C ALA A 83 -3.77 -15.24 4.61
N GLY A 84 -4.04 -14.42 5.65
CA GLY A 84 -3.02 -13.85 6.53
C GLY A 84 -2.74 -12.36 6.30
N ALA A 85 -3.50 -11.67 5.44
CA ALA A 85 -3.32 -10.23 5.24
C ALA A 85 -3.49 -9.44 6.54
N ARG A 86 -2.62 -8.47 6.77
CA ARG A 86 -2.58 -7.68 8.01
C ARG A 86 -3.17 -6.29 7.87
N PHE A 87 -3.44 -5.83 6.66
CA PHE A 87 -4.16 -4.60 6.36
C PHE A 87 -4.93 -4.73 5.04
N ILE A 88 -5.94 -3.90 4.89
CA ILE A 88 -6.78 -3.81 3.69
C ILE A 88 -6.60 -2.44 3.04
N ASP A 89 -6.51 -2.44 1.72
CA ASP A 89 -6.38 -1.24 0.92
C ASP A 89 -7.43 -1.26 -0.20
N THR A 90 -8.23 -0.21 -0.29
CA THR A 90 -9.30 -0.11 -1.29
C THR A 90 -9.01 0.98 -2.31
N PRO A 91 -9.42 0.84 -3.58
CA PRO A 91 -9.15 1.86 -4.60
C PRO A 91 -10.01 3.12 -4.43
N GLY A 92 -11.15 3.01 -3.76
CA GLY A 92 -12.09 4.09 -3.46
C GLY A 92 -12.67 3.93 -2.06
N PHE A 93 -13.50 4.90 -1.64
CA PHE A 93 -14.14 4.87 -0.33
C PHE A 93 -15.46 4.09 -0.42
N ASP A 94 -15.41 2.79 -0.14
CA ASP A 94 -16.59 1.95 0.03
C ASP A 94 -16.99 1.89 1.50
N GLU A 95 -18.23 2.34 1.81
CA GLU A 95 -18.70 2.46 3.20
C GLU A 95 -18.87 1.10 3.86
N GLU A 96 -19.37 0.10 3.12
CA GLU A 96 -19.59 -1.24 3.66
C GLU A 96 -18.28 -1.92 4.05
N VAL A 97 -17.28 -1.87 3.16
CA VAL A 97 -15.95 -2.44 3.41
C VAL A 97 -15.26 -1.70 4.56
N VAL A 98 -15.30 -0.37 4.56
CA VAL A 98 -14.66 0.44 5.61
C VAL A 98 -15.31 0.18 6.97
N ASP A 99 -16.64 0.21 7.06
CA ASP A 99 -17.37 0.00 8.30
C ASP A 99 -17.18 -1.42 8.84
N TYR A 100 -17.16 -2.42 7.95
CA TYR A 100 -16.82 -3.80 8.30
C TYR A 100 -15.42 -3.93 8.89
N CYS A 101 -14.42 -3.35 8.23
CA CYS A 101 -13.05 -3.38 8.74
C CYS A 101 -12.91 -2.71 10.10
N LEU A 102 -13.50 -1.54 10.28
CA LEU A 102 -13.47 -0.81 11.54
C LEU A 102 -14.17 -1.56 12.67
N GLY A 103 -15.35 -2.12 12.40
CA GLY A 103 -16.12 -2.92 13.37
C GLY A 103 -15.38 -4.18 13.84
N ASN A 104 -14.50 -4.73 13.00
CA ASN A 104 -13.69 -5.91 13.31
C ASN A 104 -12.23 -5.58 13.68
N ASN A 105 -11.90 -4.30 13.89
CA ASN A 105 -10.54 -3.83 14.22
C ASN A 105 -9.48 -4.16 13.17
N ILE A 106 -9.85 -4.23 11.90
CA ILE A 106 -8.97 -4.50 10.77
C ILE A 106 -8.39 -3.17 10.27
N PRO A 107 -7.07 -3.01 10.14
CA PRO A 107 -6.46 -1.84 9.53
C PRO A 107 -6.93 -1.67 8.08
N VAL A 108 -7.49 -0.49 7.75
CA VAL A 108 -8.00 -0.20 6.41
C VAL A 108 -7.55 1.18 5.94
N TYR A 109 -7.10 1.26 4.69
CA TYR A 109 -6.66 2.48 4.01
C TYR A 109 -7.54 2.72 2.77
N PRO A 110 -8.70 3.40 2.94
CA PRO A 110 -9.61 3.62 1.81
C PRO A 110 -9.07 4.68 0.84
N GLY A 111 -9.30 4.43 -0.45
CA GLY A 111 -9.02 5.40 -1.50
C GLY A 111 -9.90 6.64 -1.38
N THR A 112 -9.29 7.82 -1.51
CA THR A 112 -9.98 9.11 -1.48
C THR A 112 -9.31 10.08 -2.44
N VAL A 113 -10.08 10.92 -3.11
CA VAL A 113 -9.57 12.01 -3.96
C VAL A 113 -10.38 13.30 -3.80
N THR A 114 -11.55 13.23 -3.14
CA THR A 114 -12.46 14.36 -2.99
C THR A 114 -12.63 14.75 -1.51
N PRO A 115 -12.98 16.03 -1.22
CA PRO A 115 -13.33 16.45 0.14
C PRO A 115 -14.46 15.63 0.78
N SER A 116 -15.43 15.18 -0.02
CA SER A 116 -16.56 14.36 0.47
C SER A 116 -16.10 13.00 1.00
N GLU A 117 -15.20 12.33 0.28
CA GLU A 117 -14.63 11.05 0.71
C GLU A 117 -13.73 11.21 1.93
N VAL A 118 -12.88 12.26 1.96
CA VAL A 118 -12.07 12.56 3.14
C VAL A 118 -12.95 12.86 4.35
N THR A 119 -14.06 13.58 4.17
CA THR A 119 -15.06 13.82 5.26
C THR A 119 -15.63 12.51 5.80
N LYS A 120 -15.94 11.54 4.94
CA LYS A 120 -16.41 10.22 5.37
C LYS A 120 -15.36 9.48 6.21
N ALA A 121 -14.09 9.58 5.82
CA ALA A 121 -12.97 8.99 6.56
C ALA A 121 -12.81 9.62 7.95
N VAL A 122 -12.82 10.97 8.03
CA VAL A 122 -12.71 11.70 9.29
C VAL A 122 -13.84 11.33 10.25
N LYS A 123 -15.08 11.28 9.77
CA LYS A 123 -16.25 10.91 10.59
C LYS A 123 -16.14 9.51 11.21
N ARG A 124 -15.37 8.61 10.59
CA ARG A 124 -15.11 7.25 11.05
C ARG A 124 -13.83 7.11 11.87
N GLY A 125 -13.16 8.22 12.17
CA GLY A 125 -11.94 8.23 12.99
C GLY A 125 -10.69 7.73 12.25
N LEU A 126 -10.74 7.63 10.91
CA LEU A 126 -9.56 7.33 10.13
C LEU A 126 -8.63 8.55 10.09
N ASN A 127 -7.34 8.31 10.16
CA ASN A 127 -6.29 9.34 10.11
C ASN A 127 -5.31 9.16 8.95
N ILE A 128 -5.39 8.05 8.22
CA ILE A 128 -4.67 7.81 6.97
C ILE A 128 -5.65 7.34 5.91
N CYS A 129 -5.57 7.94 4.72
CA CYS A 129 -6.30 7.52 3.54
C CYS A 129 -5.32 7.27 2.38
N LYS A 130 -5.61 6.30 1.54
CA LYS A 130 -4.98 6.19 0.22
C LYS A 130 -5.44 7.35 -0.65
N PHE A 131 -4.54 7.94 -1.44
CA PHE A 131 -4.87 8.93 -2.47
C PHE A 131 -4.60 8.29 -3.83
N PHE A 132 -5.67 7.93 -4.56
CA PHE A 132 -5.56 7.12 -5.78
C PHE A 132 -6.61 7.50 -6.83
N PRO A 133 -6.21 7.56 -8.13
CA PRO A 133 -4.84 7.51 -8.68
C PRO A 133 -4.11 8.87 -8.53
N ALA A 134 -2.95 8.88 -7.87
CA ALA A 134 -2.36 10.11 -7.35
C ALA A 134 -1.95 11.12 -8.43
N GLU A 135 -1.13 10.74 -9.40
CA GLU A 135 -0.63 11.66 -10.44
C GLU A 135 -1.77 12.20 -11.29
N GLN A 136 -2.76 11.37 -11.65
CA GLN A 136 -3.90 11.77 -12.48
C GLN A 136 -4.81 12.78 -11.77
N TYR A 137 -4.82 12.80 -10.45
CA TYR A 137 -5.58 13.75 -9.63
C TYR A 137 -4.74 14.90 -9.10
N GLY A 138 -3.58 15.19 -9.71
CA GLY A 138 -2.75 16.36 -9.40
C GLY A 138 -1.73 16.18 -8.28
N GLY A 139 -1.52 14.95 -7.83
CA GLY A 139 -0.40 14.56 -6.95
C GLY A 139 -0.31 15.38 -5.66
N VAL A 140 0.92 15.79 -5.34
CA VAL A 140 1.24 16.52 -4.10
C VAL A 140 0.46 17.83 -3.98
N SER A 141 0.19 18.52 -5.11
CA SER A 141 -0.55 19.79 -5.10
C SER A 141 -1.97 19.59 -4.56
N THR A 142 -2.68 18.58 -5.06
CA THR A 142 -4.04 18.26 -4.60
C THR A 142 -4.05 17.77 -3.14
N ILE A 143 -3.09 16.94 -2.75
CA ILE A 143 -2.96 16.49 -1.36
C ILE A 143 -2.77 17.67 -0.41
N LYS A 144 -1.94 18.66 -0.75
CA LYS A 144 -1.76 19.88 0.05
C LYS A 144 -3.05 20.67 0.17
N ALA A 145 -3.79 20.85 -0.94
CA ALA A 145 -5.07 21.56 -0.94
C ALA A 145 -6.12 20.83 -0.07
N LEU A 146 -6.27 19.52 -0.21
CA LEU A 146 -7.16 18.71 0.63
C LEU A 146 -6.76 18.76 2.11
N SER A 147 -5.47 18.76 2.41
CA SER A 147 -4.97 18.76 3.80
C SER A 147 -5.27 20.06 4.55
N ALA A 148 -5.54 21.16 3.85
CA ALA A 148 -5.79 22.44 4.50
C ALA A 148 -7.01 22.40 5.44
N PRO A 149 -8.22 21.96 5.01
CA PRO A 149 -9.36 21.78 5.89
C PRO A 149 -9.32 20.50 6.75
N PHE A 150 -8.58 19.46 6.32
CA PHE A 150 -8.53 18.16 7.00
C PHE A 150 -7.20 17.97 7.76
N THR A 151 -7.03 18.70 8.84
CA THR A 151 -5.75 18.79 9.58
C THR A 151 -5.27 17.48 10.19
N THR A 152 -6.18 16.58 10.51
CA THR A 152 -5.91 15.28 11.16
C THR A 152 -5.59 14.16 10.17
N ILE A 153 -5.93 14.31 8.88
CA ILE A 153 -5.70 13.30 7.86
C ILE A 153 -4.28 13.41 7.29
N LYS A 154 -3.68 12.26 7.07
CA LYS A 154 -2.50 12.04 6.25
C LYS A 154 -2.84 11.12 5.09
N PHE A 155 -1.98 11.09 4.09
CA PHE A 155 -2.24 10.36 2.85
C PHE A 155 -1.14 9.34 2.52
N MET A 156 -1.55 8.29 1.81
CA MET A 156 -0.68 7.32 1.14
C MET A 156 -0.97 7.37 -0.36
N PRO A 157 -0.31 8.30 -1.11
CA PRO A 157 -0.50 8.41 -2.55
C PRO A 157 -0.05 7.16 -3.28
N THR A 158 -0.87 6.70 -4.22
CA THR A 158 -0.64 5.54 -5.06
C THR A 158 -1.11 5.84 -6.49
N GLY A 159 -0.34 5.36 -7.48
CA GLY A 159 -0.63 5.60 -8.90
C GLY A 159 0.22 6.71 -9.49
N GLY A 160 1.16 6.33 -10.39
CA GLY A 160 2.12 7.22 -11.01
C GLY A 160 3.33 7.59 -10.15
N VAL A 161 3.40 7.12 -8.90
CA VAL A 161 4.59 7.31 -8.06
C VAL A 161 5.73 6.42 -8.56
N SER A 162 6.94 6.98 -8.56
CA SER A 162 8.16 6.34 -9.04
C SER A 162 9.38 6.92 -8.33
N ALA A 163 10.56 6.35 -8.54
CA ALA A 163 11.81 6.88 -8.00
C ALA A 163 12.07 8.36 -8.38
N LYS A 164 11.53 8.81 -9.53
CA LYS A 164 11.75 10.18 -10.04
C LYS A 164 11.00 11.26 -9.25
N ASN A 165 9.79 10.94 -8.75
CA ASN A 165 8.93 11.89 -8.04
C ASN A 165 8.74 11.57 -6.56
N LEU A 166 9.35 10.47 -6.07
CA LEU A 166 9.23 10.03 -4.67
C LEU A 166 9.61 11.12 -3.67
N LYS A 167 10.67 11.88 -3.98
CA LYS A 167 11.14 12.98 -3.13
C LYS A 167 10.08 14.06 -2.94
N ASP A 168 9.37 14.44 -4.00
CA ASP A 168 8.34 15.48 -3.93
C ASP A 168 7.18 15.04 -3.03
N TYR A 169 6.80 13.75 -3.09
CA TYR A 169 5.80 13.17 -2.23
C TYR A 169 6.26 13.08 -0.77
N LEU A 170 7.37 12.40 -0.49
CA LEU A 170 7.82 12.14 0.88
C LEU A 170 8.30 13.38 1.64
N SER A 171 8.65 14.47 0.93
CA SER A 171 8.94 15.76 1.56
C SER A 171 7.68 16.49 2.06
N CYS A 172 6.48 16.02 1.72
CA CYS A 172 5.23 16.58 2.21
C CYS A 172 4.86 15.93 3.57
N SER A 173 4.78 16.73 4.64
CA SER A 173 4.45 16.25 5.99
C SER A 173 3.08 15.58 6.12
N LYS A 174 2.20 15.74 5.12
CA LYS A 174 0.89 15.11 5.03
C LYS A 174 0.91 13.74 4.36
N ILE A 175 2.08 13.25 3.94
CA ILE A 175 2.25 11.96 3.29
C ILE A 175 3.05 11.04 4.22
N VAL A 176 2.45 9.90 4.59
CA VAL A 176 3.06 8.92 5.50
C VAL A 176 3.95 7.91 4.76
N ALA A 177 3.52 7.48 3.60
CA ALA A 177 4.22 6.55 2.71
C ALA A 177 3.65 6.70 1.30
N CYS A 178 4.28 6.08 0.31
CA CYS A 178 3.81 6.04 -1.07
C CYS A 178 3.59 4.59 -1.51
N GLY A 179 2.45 4.30 -2.13
CA GLY A 179 2.26 3.05 -2.86
C GLY A 179 2.92 3.12 -4.23
N GLY A 180 3.76 2.16 -4.58
CA GLY A 180 4.46 2.17 -5.84
C GLY A 180 4.70 0.78 -6.44
N SER A 181 4.70 0.69 -7.76
CA SER A 181 4.92 -0.58 -8.48
C SER A 181 6.21 -0.60 -9.31
N TRP A 182 7.00 0.48 -9.28
CA TRP A 182 8.17 0.58 -10.17
C TRP A 182 9.26 -0.45 -9.87
N MET A 183 9.40 -0.91 -8.60
CA MET A 183 10.34 -1.95 -8.19
C MET A 183 9.81 -3.37 -8.41
N VAL A 184 8.49 -3.53 -8.56
CA VAL A 184 7.79 -4.83 -8.68
C VAL A 184 6.95 -4.89 -9.96
N LYS A 185 7.49 -4.40 -11.07
CA LYS A 185 6.79 -4.40 -12.36
C LYS A 185 6.42 -5.82 -12.80
N GLY A 186 5.22 -5.97 -13.35
CA GLY A 186 4.72 -7.27 -13.78
C GLY A 186 5.56 -7.94 -14.88
N ASP A 187 6.25 -7.17 -15.73
CA ASP A 187 7.19 -7.68 -16.71
C ASP A 187 8.43 -8.32 -16.07
N LEU A 188 8.97 -7.71 -15.01
CA LEU A 188 10.09 -8.28 -14.25
C LEU A 188 9.68 -9.57 -13.52
N ILE A 189 8.48 -9.58 -12.92
CA ILE A 189 7.95 -10.79 -12.26
C ILE A 189 7.78 -11.92 -13.27
N LYS A 190 7.14 -11.67 -14.41
CA LYS A 190 6.95 -12.65 -15.50
C LYS A 190 8.26 -13.16 -16.10
N ALA A 191 9.28 -12.33 -16.12
CA ALA A 191 10.61 -12.71 -16.57
C ALA A 191 11.46 -13.38 -15.48
N HIS A 192 10.92 -13.54 -14.26
CA HIS A 192 11.60 -14.05 -13.08
C HIS A 192 12.88 -13.27 -12.72
N GLU A 193 12.91 -11.97 -13.02
CA GLU A 193 14.03 -11.06 -12.76
C GLU A 193 14.04 -10.59 -11.30
N PHE A 194 14.01 -11.54 -10.36
CA PHE A 194 13.90 -11.25 -8.93
C PHE A 194 15.15 -10.58 -8.36
N ASP A 195 16.32 -10.80 -8.92
CA ASP A 195 17.53 -10.05 -8.56
C ASP A 195 17.40 -8.58 -8.93
N LYS A 196 16.79 -8.26 -10.08
CA LYS A 196 16.52 -6.88 -10.48
C LYS A 196 15.48 -6.22 -9.58
N ILE A 197 14.45 -6.96 -9.18
CA ILE A 197 13.46 -6.49 -8.19
C ILE A 197 14.15 -6.17 -6.86
N ARG A 198 15.05 -7.02 -6.38
CA ARG A 198 15.85 -6.78 -5.16
C ARG A 198 16.66 -5.49 -5.26
N GLU A 199 17.36 -5.26 -6.37
CA GLU A 199 18.14 -4.04 -6.61
C GLU A 199 17.26 -2.79 -6.59
N LEU A 200 16.16 -2.78 -7.36
CA LEU A 200 15.22 -1.66 -7.41
C LEU A 200 14.56 -1.39 -6.04
N THR A 201 14.33 -2.45 -5.27
CA THR A 201 13.81 -2.34 -3.90
C THR A 201 14.85 -1.69 -2.98
N ALA A 202 16.11 -2.11 -3.05
CA ALA A 202 17.20 -1.50 -2.28
C ALA A 202 17.41 -0.02 -2.65
N GLU A 203 17.32 0.32 -3.94
CA GLU A 203 17.33 1.71 -4.41
C GLU A 203 16.17 2.53 -3.80
N ALA A 204 14.96 1.98 -3.77
CA ALA A 204 13.80 2.64 -3.17
C ALA A 204 14.00 2.88 -1.67
N VAL A 205 14.54 1.91 -0.94
CA VAL A 205 14.86 2.04 0.49
C VAL A 205 15.93 3.11 0.72
N ALA A 206 16.96 3.14 -0.11
CA ALA A 206 18.01 4.17 -0.02
C ALA A 206 17.46 5.59 -0.25
N LEU A 207 16.57 5.76 -1.26
CA LEU A 207 15.89 7.03 -1.52
C LEU A 207 15.03 7.47 -0.32
N VAL A 208 14.26 6.57 0.30
CA VAL A 208 13.47 6.89 1.50
C VAL A 208 14.37 7.39 2.62
N LYS A 209 15.50 6.71 2.88
CA LYS A 209 16.46 7.12 3.90
C LYS A 209 17.10 8.48 3.59
N GLU A 210 17.46 8.73 2.34
CA GLU A 210 18.02 10.04 1.92
C GLU A 210 17.01 11.18 2.16
N ILE A 211 15.71 10.94 1.89
CA ILE A 211 14.68 11.96 1.98
C ILE A 211 14.27 12.25 3.43
N ARG A 212 14.28 11.24 4.30
CA ARG A 212 13.74 11.34 5.66
C ARG A 212 14.79 11.41 6.77
N GLY A 213 16.05 11.14 6.45
CA GLY A 213 17.17 11.16 7.42
C GLY A 213 17.26 9.83 8.14
#